data_ff73f1c034ff28f3348ae974007849f6
#
_entry.id   ff73f1c034ff28f3348ae974007849f6
#
_cell.length_a   1.000
_cell.length_b   1.000
_cell.length_c   1.000
_cell.angle_alpha   90.00
_cell.angle_beta   90.00
_cell.angle_gamma   90.00
#
_symmetry.space_group_name_H-M   'P 1'
#
loop_
_entity.id
_entity.type
_entity.pdbx_description
1 polymer ?
#
loop_
_entity_poly.entity_id
_entity_poly.type
_entity_poly.pdbx_seq_one_letter_code
_entity_poly.pdbx_strand_id
1 'polypeptide(L)'
;MPGFADITGDTRGAALVRRAFLMQTKLKAVQTRTARASLEYDALAASLELFRPGAIVPWVSYLFPTELLTSYGITPMIPEVASAVLTGTDLRGPVEAATGRLRLSRDVCSYHRTALAALENGLLPAPAMCLGTTPLCLGKECLLDMLATRYNVPFFEIRVPLPPDEGEAAPEVVADVADQMRELHDDIGRWTGRKPQLMKSIQLSNRASVAWGHVMSERLAGNLEMNGRRVFATVFLGQLLWGTEAGAKDFEKMLTERGRRGLMVDPTPDGRPRKRLLWLHTVPHHDRELFDLIENRGAAVVFEEMSQMHLETVDPADPFPGLAKRLTDNVMWGTSARRARLTLALAKQLKVDGAVHFNHWGCRHGVGSVPVVRAAFMEAGIPFLAIDGDALARGGPQAEKSIQQMESFLEIL
;
A
#
# COMPACT_ATOMS: atom_id res chain seq x y z
N MET A 1 21.97 -24.74 7.18
CA MET A 1 21.63 -23.42 7.78
C MET A 1 21.10 -23.71 9.18
N PRO A 2 21.51 -22.97 10.23
CA PRO A 2 20.96 -23.17 11.57
C PRO A 2 19.45 -22.98 11.54
N GLY A 3 18.74 -23.82 12.30
CA GLY A 3 17.29 -23.81 12.35
C GLY A 3 16.74 -22.47 12.84
N PHE A 4 15.65 -22.02 12.32
CA PHE A 4 15.06 -20.70 12.60
C PHE A 4 14.70 -20.48 14.08
N ALA A 5 14.53 -21.56 14.87
CA ALA A 5 14.34 -21.50 16.32
C ALA A 5 15.55 -20.86 17.03
N ASP A 6 16.75 -21.00 16.47
CA ASP A 6 17.99 -20.44 17.05
C ASP A 6 18.17 -18.94 16.74
N ILE A 7 17.39 -18.38 15.80
CA ILE A 7 17.52 -16.98 15.35
C ILE A 7 16.59 -16.03 16.14
N THR A 8 15.47 -16.53 16.68
CA THR A 8 14.45 -15.71 17.35
C THR A 8 14.84 -15.27 18.77
N GLY A 9 15.85 -15.90 19.38
CA GLY A 9 16.47 -15.48 20.64
C GLY A 9 17.79 -14.74 20.46
N ASP A 10 18.38 -14.76 19.26
CA ASP A 10 19.67 -14.13 18.97
C ASP A 10 19.50 -12.89 18.09
N THR A 11 19.64 -11.72 18.70
CA THR A 11 19.65 -10.42 18.01
C THR A 11 20.74 -10.33 16.92
N ARG A 12 21.84 -11.10 17.03
CA ARG A 12 22.92 -11.16 16.03
C ARG A 12 22.51 -11.96 14.80
N GLY A 13 21.84 -13.11 14.97
CA GLY A 13 21.34 -13.91 13.85
C GLY A 13 20.27 -13.16 13.03
N ALA A 14 19.33 -12.51 13.69
CA ALA A 14 18.34 -11.66 13.01
C ALA A 14 19.00 -10.49 12.25
N ALA A 15 20.05 -9.88 12.81
CA ALA A 15 20.81 -8.82 12.14
C ALA A 15 21.52 -9.32 10.88
N LEU A 16 22.09 -10.53 10.94
CA LEU A 16 22.75 -11.15 9.77
C LEU A 16 21.76 -11.45 8.64
N VAL A 17 20.59 -11.99 8.96
CA VAL A 17 19.52 -12.26 7.98
C VAL A 17 19.06 -10.98 7.30
N ARG A 18 18.82 -9.91 8.08
CA ARG A 18 18.45 -8.60 7.53
C ARG A 18 19.53 -8.03 6.60
N ARG A 19 20.82 -8.12 7.00
CA ARG A 19 21.94 -7.68 6.16
C ARG A 19 22.07 -8.49 4.88
N ALA A 20 21.91 -9.81 4.95
CA ALA A 20 21.97 -10.69 3.78
C ALA A 20 20.84 -10.34 2.79
N PHE A 21 19.63 -10.13 3.28
CA PHE A 21 18.48 -9.73 2.46
C PHE A 21 18.70 -8.35 1.80
N LEU A 22 19.24 -7.37 2.54
CA LEU A 22 19.62 -6.07 1.96
C LEU A 22 20.69 -6.22 0.87
N MET A 23 21.70 -7.04 1.12
CA MET A 23 22.76 -7.29 0.12
C MET A 23 22.19 -7.91 -1.17
N GLN A 24 21.32 -8.90 -1.05
CA GLN A 24 20.65 -9.51 -2.22
C GLN A 24 19.82 -8.49 -2.99
N THR A 25 19.04 -7.66 -2.30
CA THR A 25 18.21 -6.62 -2.92
C THR A 25 19.08 -5.55 -3.59
N LYS A 26 20.19 -5.15 -2.96
CA LYS A 26 21.16 -4.24 -3.55
C LYS A 26 21.81 -4.83 -4.81
N LEU A 27 22.22 -6.09 -4.75
CA LEU A 27 22.82 -6.78 -5.91
C LEU A 27 21.82 -6.83 -7.07
N LYS A 28 20.55 -7.16 -6.79
CA LYS A 28 19.45 -7.13 -7.76
C LYS A 28 19.31 -5.74 -8.38
N ALA A 29 19.28 -4.67 -7.56
CA ALA A 29 19.14 -3.29 -8.03
C ALA A 29 20.31 -2.88 -8.95
N VAL A 30 21.54 -3.26 -8.60
CA VAL A 30 22.74 -2.99 -9.40
C VAL A 30 22.77 -3.80 -10.69
N GLN A 31 22.36 -5.06 -10.65
CA GLN A 31 22.37 -5.95 -11.83
C GLN A 31 21.26 -5.60 -12.83
N THR A 32 20.03 -5.38 -12.34
CA THR A 32 18.88 -5.10 -13.21
C THR A 32 18.81 -3.65 -13.65
N ARG A 33 19.36 -2.73 -12.83
CA ARG A 33 19.31 -1.27 -13.00
C ARG A 33 17.92 -0.68 -13.19
N THR A 34 16.88 -1.43 -12.80
CA THR A 34 15.49 -0.97 -12.92
C THR A 34 15.11 -0.02 -11.78
N ALA A 35 14.20 0.92 -12.05
CA ALA A 35 13.67 1.84 -11.04
C ALA A 35 12.95 1.06 -9.92
N ARG A 36 12.24 0.00 -10.27
CA ARG A 36 11.59 -0.87 -9.31
C ARG A 36 12.58 -1.53 -8.36
N ALA A 37 13.68 -2.07 -8.87
CA ALA A 37 14.68 -2.70 -8.03
C ALA A 37 15.42 -1.67 -7.14
N SER A 38 15.55 -0.42 -7.62
CA SER A 38 16.03 0.72 -6.82
C SER A 38 15.05 1.01 -5.68
N LEU A 39 13.76 1.17 -5.97
CA LEU A 39 12.71 1.40 -4.97
C LEU A 39 12.65 0.27 -3.92
N GLU A 40 12.70 -1.00 -4.34
CA GLU A 40 12.74 -2.15 -3.43
C GLU A 40 13.95 -2.08 -2.49
N TYR A 41 15.11 -1.71 -3.02
CA TYR A 41 16.33 -1.57 -2.24
C TYR A 41 16.26 -0.40 -1.26
N ASP A 42 15.83 0.79 -1.73
CA ASP A 42 15.79 2.00 -0.90
C ASP A 42 14.74 1.89 0.20
N ALA A 43 13.57 1.30 -0.10
CA ALA A 43 12.54 1.00 0.90
C ALA A 43 13.04 0.02 1.98
N LEU A 44 13.77 -1.03 1.58
CA LEU A 44 14.38 -1.96 2.53
C LEU A 44 15.50 -1.30 3.33
N ALA A 45 16.35 -0.51 2.70
CA ALA A 45 17.42 0.22 3.37
C ALA A 45 16.86 1.18 4.43
N ALA A 46 15.82 1.94 4.09
CA ALA A 46 15.11 2.80 5.03
C ALA A 46 14.50 2.01 6.19
N SER A 47 13.87 0.86 5.92
CA SER A 47 13.30 0.01 6.97
C SER A 47 14.36 -0.54 7.92
N LEU A 48 15.58 -0.79 7.45
CA LEU A 48 16.67 -1.30 8.29
C LEU A 48 17.25 -0.24 9.23
N GLU A 49 17.07 1.06 8.92
CA GLU A 49 17.43 2.14 9.84
C GLU A 49 16.64 2.04 11.15
N LEU A 50 15.42 1.51 11.12
CA LEU A 50 14.56 1.31 12.30
C LEU A 50 15.15 0.31 13.33
N PHE A 51 16.13 -0.49 12.93
CA PHE A 51 16.80 -1.45 13.83
C PHE A 51 18.13 -0.93 14.42
N ARG A 52 18.49 0.31 14.11
CA ARG A 52 19.71 0.91 14.70
C ARG A 52 19.49 1.24 16.18
N PRO A 53 20.51 1.09 17.03
CA PRO A 53 20.43 1.59 18.41
C PRO A 53 20.04 3.05 18.45
N GLY A 54 19.00 3.38 19.25
CA GLY A 54 18.50 4.75 19.37
C GLY A 54 17.60 5.20 18.20
N ALA A 55 17.22 4.32 17.30
CA ALA A 55 16.25 4.64 16.25
C ALA A 55 14.88 4.96 16.86
N ILE A 56 14.24 5.99 16.32
CA ILE A 56 12.84 6.31 16.62
C ILE A 56 11.98 5.49 15.67
N VAL A 57 11.13 4.63 16.22
CA VAL A 57 10.30 3.69 15.46
C VAL A 57 8.83 4.11 15.57
N PRO A 58 8.29 4.90 14.63
CA PRO A 58 6.87 5.18 14.59
C PRO A 58 6.13 4.02 13.89
N TRP A 59 5.21 3.36 14.58
CA TRP A 59 4.24 2.48 13.95
C TRP A 59 3.09 3.34 13.43
N VAL A 60 2.86 3.28 12.12
CA VAL A 60 1.86 4.12 11.47
C VAL A 60 0.88 3.32 10.66
N SER A 61 -0.32 3.85 10.49
CA SER A 61 -1.32 3.26 9.61
C SER A 61 -0.94 3.42 8.14
N TYR A 62 -1.36 2.48 7.31
CA TYR A 62 -1.41 2.70 5.87
C TYR A 62 -2.29 3.94 5.58
N LEU A 63 -1.91 4.77 4.63
CA LEU A 63 -2.49 6.09 4.33
C LEU A 63 -2.19 7.20 5.36
N PHE A 64 -1.34 6.96 6.35
CA PHE A 64 -0.82 8.05 7.18
C PHE A 64 0.01 9.01 6.31
N PRO A 65 -0.11 10.34 6.48
CA PRO A 65 0.72 11.32 5.74
C PRO A 65 2.17 11.24 6.23
N THR A 66 2.96 10.38 5.57
CA THR A 66 4.33 10.06 6.00
C THR A 66 5.29 11.23 5.93
N GLU A 67 4.95 12.29 5.19
CA GLU A 67 5.67 13.55 5.13
C GLU A 67 5.84 14.19 6.52
N LEU A 68 4.88 13.99 7.43
CA LEU A 68 4.97 14.46 8.82
C LEU A 68 6.14 13.82 9.57
N LEU A 69 6.55 12.61 9.19
CA LEU A 69 7.70 11.89 9.76
C LEU A 69 8.98 12.11 8.97
N THR A 70 8.90 12.00 7.64
CA THR A 70 10.08 12.11 6.77
C THR A 70 10.67 13.52 6.80
N SER A 71 9.87 14.54 7.14
CA SER A 71 10.35 15.90 7.43
C SER A 71 11.34 15.97 8.59
N TYR A 72 11.26 15.06 9.53
CA TYR A 72 12.19 14.89 10.67
C TYR A 72 13.30 13.87 10.38
N GLY A 73 13.37 13.32 9.16
CA GLY A 73 14.29 12.23 8.84
C GLY A 73 13.95 10.93 9.57
N ILE A 74 12.66 10.68 9.81
CA ILE A 74 12.16 9.49 10.49
C ILE A 74 11.45 8.60 9.46
N THR A 75 11.90 7.35 9.35
CA THR A 75 11.27 6.35 8.49
C THR A 75 10.00 5.81 9.16
N PRO A 76 8.86 5.78 8.46
CA PRO A 76 7.65 5.16 8.98
C PRO A 76 7.77 3.64 9.04
N MET A 77 7.25 3.01 10.09
CA MET A 77 7.02 1.58 10.18
C MET A 77 5.54 1.31 9.87
N ILE A 78 5.24 0.79 8.69
CA ILE A 78 3.87 0.49 8.23
C ILE A 78 3.65 -1.02 8.33
N PRO A 79 2.81 -1.50 9.28
CA PRO A 79 2.60 -2.93 9.52
C PRO A 79 2.18 -3.71 8.28
N GLU A 80 1.32 -3.12 7.46
CA GLU A 80 0.81 -3.75 6.25
C GLU A 80 1.93 -3.97 5.23
N VAL A 81 2.79 -2.98 5.03
CA VAL A 81 3.95 -3.09 4.11
C VAL A 81 4.95 -4.11 4.63
N ALA A 82 5.29 -4.05 5.92
CA ALA A 82 6.20 -5.00 6.52
C ALA A 82 5.69 -6.45 6.41
N SER A 83 4.40 -6.67 6.66
CA SER A 83 3.77 -7.99 6.54
C SER A 83 3.81 -8.54 5.12
N ALA A 84 3.52 -7.71 4.11
CA ALA A 84 3.60 -8.12 2.71
C ALA A 84 5.03 -8.47 2.29
N VAL A 85 6.02 -7.70 2.75
CA VAL A 85 7.44 -7.99 2.49
C VAL A 85 7.87 -9.29 3.15
N LEU A 86 7.59 -9.47 4.45
CA LEU A 86 7.99 -10.66 5.22
C LEU A 86 7.40 -11.95 4.63
N THR A 87 6.13 -11.94 4.25
CA THR A 87 5.47 -13.12 3.67
C THR A 87 5.90 -13.41 2.22
N GLY A 88 6.56 -12.46 1.56
CA GLY A 88 7.21 -12.64 0.26
C GLY A 88 8.62 -13.21 0.31
N THR A 89 9.18 -13.41 1.50
CA THR A 89 10.56 -13.88 1.72
C THR A 89 10.60 -15.30 2.28
N ASP A 90 11.81 -15.84 2.47
CA ASP A 90 12.03 -17.13 3.15
C ASP A 90 11.64 -17.09 4.65
N LEU A 91 11.36 -15.89 5.20
CA LEU A 91 10.84 -15.71 6.55
C LEU A 91 9.36 -16.05 6.68
N ARG A 92 8.67 -16.32 5.58
CA ARG A 92 7.24 -16.63 5.55
C ARG A 92 6.84 -17.77 6.48
N GLY A 93 7.46 -18.94 6.33
CA GLY A 93 7.11 -20.11 7.14
C GLY A 93 7.21 -19.86 8.65
N PRO A 94 8.33 -19.32 9.13
CA PRO A 94 8.49 -18.90 10.52
C PRO A 94 7.47 -17.86 11.00
N VAL A 95 7.13 -16.88 10.17
CA VAL A 95 6.12 -15.85 10.51
C VAL A 95 4.73 -16.47 10.57
N GLU A 96 4.35 -17.36 9.64
CA GLU A 96 3.08 -18.10 9.67
C GLU A 96 2.96 -18.97 10.93
N ALA A 97 4.03 -19.70 11.28
CA ALA A 97 4.06 -20.49 12.51
C ALA A 97 3.93 -19.62 13.77
N ALA A 98 4.59 -18.45 13.79
CA ALA A 98 4.47 -17.48 14.87
C ALA A 98 3.04 -16.92 14.96
N THR A 99 2.42 -16.59 13.82
CA THR A 99 1.04 -16.12 13.75
C THR A 99 0.07 -17.13 14.34
N GLY A 100 0.27 -18.45 14.09
CA GLY A 100 -0.52 -19.52 14.69
C GLY A 100 -0.43 -19.57 16.22
N ARG A 101 0.69 -19.16 16.82
CA ARG A 101 0.88 -19.13 18.29
C ARG A 101 0.19 -17.97 19.00
N LEU A 102 -0.12 -16.89 18.29
CA LEU A 102 -0.76 -15.69 18.88
C LEU A 102 -2.18 -15.91 19.41
N ARG A 103 -2.81 -17.06 19.10
CA ARG A 103 -4.20 -17.37 19.47
C ARG A 103 -5.22 -16.30 19.04
N LEU A 104 -4.89 -15.54 18.01
CA LEU A 104 -5.82 -14.59 17.40
C LEU A 104 -6.77 -15.33 16.44
N SER A 105 -8.02 -14.87 16.37
CA SER A 105 -8.97 -15.36 15.37
C SER A 105 -8.39 -15.20 13.96
N ARG A 106 -8.71 -16.15 13.08
CA ARG A 106 -8.38 -16.05 11.65
C ARG A 106 -9.15 -14.93 10.94
N ASP A 107 -10.23 -14.42 11.55
CA ASP A 107 -11.01 -13.28 11.04
C ASP A 107 -10.31 -11.94 11.26
N VAL A 108 -9.28 -11.90 12.11
CA VAL A 108 -8.41 -10.71 12.20
C VAL A 108 -7.57 -10.63 10.95
N CYS A 109 -7.47 -9.44 10.39
CA CYS A 109 -6.69 -9.13 9.19
C CYS A 109 -5.29 -9.75 9.25
N SER A 110 -4.90 -10.50 8.22
CA SER A 110 -3.61 -11.20 8.19
C SER A 110 -2.42 -10.24 8.23
N TYR A 111 -2.53 -9.04 7.70
CA TYR A 111 -1.49 -8.02 7.85
C TYR A 111 -1.19 -7.73 9.32
N HIS A 112 -2.23 -7.52 10.12
CA HIS A 112 -2.08 -7.22 11.55
C HIS A 112 -1.57 -8.42 12.34
N ARG A 113 -2.10 -9.63 12.07
CA ARG A 113 -1.63 -10.86 12.70
C ARG A 113 -0.15 -11.13 12.39
N THR A 114 0.24 -10.93 11.14
CA THR A 114 1.62 -11.11 10.67
C THR A 114 2.56 -10.09 11.32
N ALA A 115 2.16 -8.80 11.36
CA ALA A 115 2.96 -7.75 12.00
C ALA A 115 3.15 -8.02 13.49
N LEU A 116 2.09 -8.42 14.21
CA LEU A 116 2.18 -8.81 15.63
C LEU A 116 3.09 -10.01 15.84
N ALA A 117 2.94 -11.06 15.02
CA ALA A 117 3.80 -12.23 15.10
C ALA A 117 5.26 -11.89 14.84
N ALA A 118 5.53 -11.02 13.89
CA ALA A 118 6.87 -10.56 13.56
C ALA A 118 7.47 -9.70 14.70
N LEU A 119 6.67 -8.84 15.32
CA LEU A 119 7.08 -8.06 16.49
C LEU A 119 7.43 -8.95 17.69
N GLU A 120 6.56 -9.92 18.02
CA GLU A 120 6.77 -10.87 19.13
C GLU A 120 8.02 -11.75 18.95
N ASN A 121 8.45 -11.95 17.69
CA ASN A 121 9.64 -12.73 17.37
C ASN A 121 10.86 -11.87 17.03
N GLY A 122 10.84 -10.56 17.34
CA GLY A 122 11.96 -9.65 17.11
C GLY A 122 12.30 -9.38 15.65
N LEU A 123 11.41 -9.76 14.72
CA LEU A 123 11.57 -9.47 13.29
C LEU A 123 11.18 -8.03 12.94
N LEU A 124 10.34 -7.41 13.76
CA LEU A 124 10.01 -5.98 13.68
C LEU A 124 10.40 -5.29 14.99
N PRO A 125 10.84 -4.03 14.93
CA PRO A 125 11.23 -3.27 16.12
C PRO A 125 10.00 -2.80 16.90
N ALA A 126 10.13 -2.71 18.23
CA ALA A 126 9.09 -2.18 19.09
C ALA A 126 8.80 -0.70 18.79
N PRO A 127 7.55 -0.25 18.94
CA PRO A 127 7.20 1.15 18.68
C PRO A 127 7.83 2.09 19.72
N ALA A 128 8.24 3.27 19.25
CA ALA A 128 8.54 4.44 20.07
C ALA A 128 7.37 5.43 20.09
N MET A 129 6.45 5.31 19.14
CA MET A 129 5.17 6.01 19.05
C MET A 129 4.24 5.26 18.10
N CYS A 130 2.93 5.44 18.25
CA CYS A 130 1.90 4.89 17.38
C CYS A 130 1.04 6.02 16.81
N LEU A 131 0.96 6.12 15.48
CA LEU A 131 0.28 7.21 14.80
C LEU A 131 -0.73 6.65 13.79
N GLY A 132 -1.98 7.07 13.90
CA GLY A 132 -3.09 6.56 13.10
C GLY A 132 -3.83 7.62 12.31
N THR A 133 -4.69 7.15 11.43
CA THR A 133 -5.75 7.92 10.78
C THR A 133 -7.04 7.13 10.85
N THR A 134 -8.14 7.75 11.30
CA THR A 134 -9.46 7.09 11.42
C THR A 134 -10.45 7.72 10.43
N PRO A 135 -11.55 7.05 10.07
CA PRO A 135 -12.04 5.74 10.51
C PRO A 135 -11.77 4.59 9.53
N LEU A 136 -10.75 4.65 8.70
CA LEU A 136 -10.55 3.70 7.60
C LEU A 136 -10.53 2.24 8.04
N CYS A 137 -9.81 1.92 9.11
CA CYS A 137 -9.60 0.54 9.52
C CYS A 137 -9.59 0.39 11.04
N LEU A 138 -10.72 -0.01 11.60
CA LEU A 138 -10.86 -0.28 13.05
C LEU A 138 -9.82 -1.30 13.57
N GLY A 139 -9.51 -2.35 12.78
CA GLY A 139 -8.52 -3.35 13.21
C GLY A 139 -7.12 -2.77 13.40
N LYS A 140 -6.74 -1.79 12.58
CA LYS A 140 -5.48 -1.07 12.70
C LYS A 140 -5.51 -0.09 13.88
N GLU A 141 -6.61 0.61 14.10
CA GLU A 141 -6.78 1.50 15.25
C GLU A 141 -6.60 0.71 16.54
N CYS A 142 -7.29 -0.43 16.68
CA CYS A 142 -7.12 -1.34 17.83
C CYS A 142 -5.67 -1.85 17.96
N LEU A 143 -4.99 -2.15 16.85
CA LEU A 143 -3.59 -2.59 16.87
C LEU A 143 -2.67 -1.49 17.43
N LEU A 144 -2.79 -0.27 16.93
CA LEU A 144 -1.93 0.84 17.33
C LEU A 144 -2.17 1.27 18.79
N ASP A 145 -3.43 1.34 19.22
CA ASP A 145 -3.82 1.63 20.60
C ASP A 145 -3.28 0.55 21.57
N MET A 146 -3.48 -0.73 21.25
CA MET A 146 -2.95 -1.84 22.01
C MET A 146 -1.42 -1.78 22.13
N LEU A 147 -0.72 -1.49 21.05
CA LEU A 147 0.74 -1.37 21.05
C LEU A 147 1.20 -0.15 21.86
N ALA A 148 0.54 1.00 21.70
CA ALA A 148 0.87 2.19 22.47
C ALA A 148 0.71 1.96 23.97
N THR A 149 -0.39 1.32 24.39
CA THR A 149 -0.63 0.93 25.78
C THR A 149 0.44 -0.06 26.27
N ARG A 150 0.73 -1.11 25.50
CA ARG A 150 1.67 -2.17 25.89
C ARG A 150 3.10 -1.66 26.07
N TYR A 151 3.54 -0.76 25.18
CA TYR A 151 4.90 -0.22 25.20
C TYR A 151 5.00 1.11 25.95
N ASN A 152 3.89 1.63 26.46
CA ASN A 152 3.79 2.93 27.15
C ASN A 152 4.43 4.07 26.31
N VAL A 153 3.98 4.19 25.07
CA VAL A 153 4.46 5.18 24.11
C VAL A 153 3.34 6.12 23.66
N PRO A 154 3.66 7.32 23.13
CA PRO A 154 2.65 8.22 22.59
C PRO A 154 1.76 7.59 21.54
N PHE A 155 0.46 7.89 21.61
CA PHE A 155 -0.53 7.51 20.60
C PHE A 155 -1.27 8.75 20.12
N PHE A 156 -1.39 8.92 18.82
CA PHE A 156 -2.15 9.98 18.20
C PHE A 156 -2.90 9.47 16.97
N GLU A 157 -4.15 9.90 16.83
CA GLU A 157 -4.97 9.61 15.65
C GLU A 157 -5.45 10.90 15.01
N ILE A 158 -5.15 11.06 13.71
CA ILE A 158 -5.79 12.08 12.88
C ILE A 158 -7.21 11.60 12.61
N ARG A 159 -8.19 12.26 13.19
CA ARG A 159 -9.61 11.94 13.03
C ARG A 159 -10.15 12.65 11.81
N VAL A 160 -10.45 11.88 10.78
CA VAL A 160 -11.01 12.39 9.53
C VAL A 160 -12.51 12.13 9.54
N PRO A 161 -13.36 13.15 9.65
CA PRO A 161 -14.81 12.96 9.52
C PRO A 161 -15.16 12.28 8.20
N LEU A 162 -16.22 11.47 8.20
CA LEU A 162 -16.66 10.84 6.96
C LEU A 162 -17.07 11.93 5.95
N PRO A 163 -16.46 11.96 4.75
CA PRO A 163 -16.86 12.88 3.72
C PRO A 163 -18.28 12.54 3.22
N PRO A 164 -19.01 13.51 2.66
CA PRO A 164 -20.36 13.28 2.13
C PRO A 164 -20.35 12.28 0.98
N ASP A 165 -21.46 11.63 0.73
CA ASP A 165 -21.63 10.71 -0.40
C ASP A 165 -21.45 11.43 -1.74
N GLU A 166 -21.87 12.69 -1.82
CA GLU A 166 -21.72 13.56 -2.98
C GLU A 166 -20.90 14.80 -2.64
N GLY A 167 -20.12 15.26 -3.62
CA GLY A 167 -19.26 16.44 -3.46
C GLY A 167 -17.96 16.14 -2.70
N GLU A 168 -17.33 17.23 -2.28
CA GLU A 168 -16.07 17.25 -1.51
C GLU A 168 -16.37 17.47 -0.02
N ALA A 169 -15.38 17.22 0.83
CA ALA A 169 -15.45 17.56 2.24
C ALA A 169 -15.62 19.08 2.42
N ALA A 170 -16.41 19.49 3.41
CA ALA A 170 -16.59 20.91 3.71
C ALA A 170 -15.25 21.57 4.11
N PRO A 171 -15.02 22.84 3.76
CA PRO A 171 -13.75 23.52 4.05
C PRO A 171 -13.36 23.49 5.53
N GLU A 172 -14.33 23.58 6.45
CA GLU A 172 -14.13 23.50 7.87
C GLU A 172 -13.66 22.11 8.35
N VAL A 173 -14.09 21.03 7.67
CA VAL A 173 -13.61 19.68 7.93
C VAL A 173 -12.14 19.56 7.49
N VAL A 174 -11.81 20.09 6.32
CA VAL A 174 -10.42 20.10 5.84
C VAL A 174 -9.53 20.92 6.78
N ALA A 175 -10.03 22.06 7.28
CA ALA A 175 -9.30 22.91 8.22
C ALA A 175 -9.06 22.19 9.57
N ASP A 176 -10.07 21.52 10.12
CA ASP A 176 -9.94 20.74 11.37
C ASP A 176 -8.89 19.61 11.22
N VAL A 177 -8.93 18.86 10.12
CA VAL A 177 -7.94 17.81 9.85
C VAL A 177 -6.54 18.39 9.66
N ALA A 178 -6.42 19.56 9.02
CA ALA A 178 -5.15 20.26 8.86
C ALA A 178 -4.57 20.73 10.21
N ASP A 179 -5.42 21.20 11.12
CA ASP A 179 -5.00 21.63 12.46
C ASP A 179 -4.53 20.44 13.30
N GLN A 180 -5.22 19.29 13.26
CA GLN A 180 -4.76 18.05 13.88
C GLN A 180 -3.38 17.60 13.35
N MET A 181 -3.16 17.70 12.03
CA MET A 181 -1.85 17.39 11.43
C MET A 181 -0.76 18.34 11.88
N ARG A 182 -1.07 19.63 12.03
CA ARG A 182 -0.11 20.65 12.51
C ARG A 182 0.27 20.36 13.95
N GLU A 183 -0.72 20.07 14.82
CA GLU A 183 -0.49 19.71 16.22
C GLU A 183 0.38 18.45 16.33
N LEU A 184 0.03 17.38 15.58
CA LEU A 184 0.81 16.15 15.56
C LEU A 184 2.24 16.39 15.07
N HIS A 185 2.41 17.20 14.02
CA HIS A 185 3.75 17.52 13.51
C HIS A 185 4.60 18.21 14.57
N ASP A 186 4.05 19.17 15.31
CA ASP A 186 4.74 19.84 16.41
C ASP A 186 5.05 18.86 17.56
N ASP A 187 4.12 17.96 17.87
CA ASP A 187 4.31 16.90 18.86
C ASP A 187 5.46 15.97 18.50
N ILE A 188 5.54 15.52 17.25
CA ILE A 188 6.67 14.72 16.77
C ILE A 188 7.99 15.46 17.02
N GLY A 189 8.05 16.77 16.76
CA GLY A 189 9.21 17.59 17.08
C GLY A 189 9.56 17.60 18.57
N ARG A 190 8.54 17.75 19.43
CA ARG A 190 8.70 17.71 20.90
C ARG A 190 9.17 16.35 21.41
N TRP A 191 8.55 15.26 20.93
CA TRP A 191 8.88 13.90 21.36
C TRP A 191 10.27 13.45 20.91
N THR A 192 10.70 13.90 19.75
CA THR A 192 11.96 13.44 19.14
C THR A 192 13.14 14.38 19.33
N GLY A 193 12.88 15.64 19.73
CA GLY A 193 13.90 16.70 19.80
C GLY A 193 14.50 17.10 18.46
N ARG A 194 13.92 16.65 17.34
CA ARG A 194 14.41 16.92 15.98
C ARG A 194 13.78 18.19 15.40
N LYS A 195 14.49 18.82 14.48
CA LYS A 195 13.95 19.97 13.72
C LYS A 195 13.42 19.48 12.36
N PRO A 196 12.22 19.90 11.96
CA PRO A 196 11.63 19.46 10.69
C PRO A 196 12.23 20.20 9.48
N GLN A 197 12.17 19.53 8.33
CA GLN A 197 12.40 20.10 7.01
C GLN A 197 11.13 19.92 6.15
N LEU A 198 9.98 20.37 6.68
CA LEU A 198 8.67 20.06 6.11
C LEU A 198 8.52 20.53 4.66
N MET A 199 8.89 21.80 4.38
CA MET A 199 8.86 22.32 3.00
C MET A 199 9.65 21.45 2.04
N LYS A 200 10.86 21.02 2.42
CA LYS A 200 11.70 20.13 1.59
C LYS A 200 11.05 18.77 1.41
N SER A 201 10.50 18.16 2.47
CA SER A 201 9.81 16.87 2.39
C SER A 201 8.60 16.94 1.44
N ILE A 202 7.80 18.01 1.52
CA ILE A 202 6.68 18.23 0.60
C ILE A 202 7.13 18.43 -0.85
N GLN A 203 8.19 19.20 -1.08
CA GLN A 203 8.75 19.35 -2.43
C GLN A 203 9.19 18.00 -3.03
N LEU A 204 9.82 17.14 -2.22
CA LEU A 204 10.22 15.79 -2.64
C LEU A 204 9.00 14.89 -2.88
N SER A 205 7.99 14.97 -2.02
CA SER A 205 6.71 14.28 -2.19
C SER A 205 6.03 14.70 -3.49
N ASN A 206 5.98 16.00 -3.79
CA ASN A 206 5.40 16.53 -5.03
C ASN A 206 6.15 16.04 -6.28
N ARG A 207 7.49 15.97 -6.24
CA ARG A 207 8.27 15.41 -7.35
C ARG A 207 7.89 13.94 -7.59
N ALA A 208 7.78 13.14 -6.53
CA ALA A 208 7.34 11.75 -6.62
C ALA A 208 5.91 11.65 -7.16
N SER A 209 4.97 12.51 -6.69
CA SER A 209 3.57 12.56 -7.15
C SER A 209 3.45 12.88 -8.63
N VAL A 210 4.16 13.89 -9.10
CA VAL A 210 4.19 14.27 -10.53
C VAL A 210 4.74 13.13 -11.37
N ALA A 211 5.86 12.54 -10.95
CA ALA A 211 6.47 11.41 -11.64
C ALA A 211 5.52 10.20 -11.67
N TRP A 212 4.87 9.89 -10.57
CA TRP A 212 3.89 8.80 -10.50
C TRP A 212 2.68 9.05 -11.41
N GLY A 213 2.15 10.26 -11.42
CA GLY A 213 1.06 10.66 -12.34
C GLY A 213 1.44 10.44 -13.80
N HIS A 214 2.66 10.82 -14.19
CA HIS A 214 3.17 10.57 -15.54
C HIS A 214 3.35 9.07 -15.82
N VAL A 215 3.89 8.28 -14.87
CA VAL A 215 3.98 6.81 -14.99
C VAL A 215 2.61 6.19 -15.26
N MET A 216 1.59 6.60 -14.51
CA MET A 216 0.22 6.10 -14.71
C MET A 216 -0.38 6.55 -16.05
N SER A 217 -0.11 7.77 -16.49
CA SER A 217 -0.54 8.27 -17.81
C SER A 217 0.12 7.50 -18.95
N GLU A 218 1.43 7.28 -18.89
CA GLU A 218 2.17 6.50 -19.89
C GLU A 218 1.71 5.03 -19.94
N ARG A 219 1.39 4.47 -18.79
CA ARG A 219 0.81 3.12 -18.69
C ARG A 219 -0.58 3.07 -19.35
N LEU A 220 -1.46 4.03 -19.09
CA LEU A 220 -2.79 4.11 -19.70
C LEU A 220 -2.72 4.31 -21.22
N ALA A 221 -1.72 5.06 -21.69
CA ALA A 221 -1.43 5.26 -23.11
C ALA A 221 -0.77 4.03 -23.76
N GLY A 222 -0.37 3.03 -22.97
CA GLY A 222 0.29 1.81 -23.44
C GLY A 222 1.78 1.96 -23.73
N ASN A 223 2.40 3.05 -23.33
CA ASN A 223 3.83 3.31 -23.55
C ASN A 223 4.73 2.68 -22.48
N LEU A 224 4.15 2.24 -21.36
CA LEU A 224 4.86 1.63 -20.24
C LEU A 224 4.25 0.29 -19.85
N GLU A 225 5.06 -0.77 -19.83
CA GLU A 225 4.64 -2.10 -19.37
C GLU A 225 4.73 -2.17 -17.83
N MET A 226 3.57 -2.09 -17.17
CA MET A 226 3.47 -2.29 -15.73
C MET A 226 2.13 -2.93 -15.39
N ASN A 227 2.13 -4.21 -15.02
CA ASN A 227 0.90 -4.90 -14.63
C ASN A 227 0.41 -4.49 -13.23
N GLY A 228 -0.87 -4.79 -12.94
CA GLY A 228 -1.52 -4.37 -11.71
C GLY A 228 -0.80 -4.76 -10.42
N ARG A 229 -0.22 -5.96 -10.38
CA ARG A 229 0.58 -6.41 -9.22
C ARG A 229 1.84 -5.56 -9.03
N ARG A 230 2.51 -5.17 -10.13
CA ARG A 230 3.70 -4.29 -10.07
C ARG A 230 3.34 -2.89 -9.61
N VAL A 231 2.24 -2.33 -10.12
CA VAL A 231 1.71 -1.03 -9.69
C VAL A 231 1.45 -1.04 -8.20
N PHE A 232 0.70 -2.02 -7.73
CA PHE A 232 0.36 -2.13 -6.32
C PHE A 232 1.61 -2.24 -5.43
N ALA A 233 2.57 -3.09 -5.79
CA ALA A 233 3.81 -3.23 -5.05
C ALA A 233 4.63 -1.92 -5.03
N THR A 234 4.62 -1.15 -6.13
CA THR A 234 5.30 0.15 -6.22
C THR A 234 4.67 1.17 -5.27
N VAL A 235 3.35 1.31 -5.28
CA VAL A 235 2.63 2.23 -4.37
C VAL A 235 2.83 1.80 -2.93
N PHE A 236 2.76 0.50 -2.64
CA PHE A 236 2.87 -0.05 -1.30
C PHE A 236 4.25 0.20 -0.68
N LEU A 237 5.34 -0.06 -1.41
CA LEU A 237 6.70 0.22 -0.98
C LEU A 237 7.00 1.73 -0.97
N GLY A 238 6.45 2.46 -1.93
CA GLY A 238 6.60 3.91 -2.03
C GLY A 238 6.15 4.66 -0.79
N GLN A 239 5.16 4.12 -0.03
CA GLN A 239 4.71 4.71 1.24
C GLN A 239 5.85 4.91 2.26
N LEU A 240 6.88 4.08 2.22
CA LEU A 240 8.05 4.20 3.10
C LEU A 240 8.99 5.34 2.71
N LEU A 241 8.90 5.82 1.47
CA LEU A 241 9.87 6.75 0.87
C LEU A 241 9.24 8.09 0.47
N TRP A 242 7.93 8.27 0.66
CA TRP A 242 7.26 9.52 0.32
C TRP A 242 7.85 10.67 1.14
N GLY A 243 8.17 11.77 0.47
CA GLY A 243 8.85 12.92 1.10
C GLY A 243 10.36 12.74 1.31
N THR A 244 10.98 11.73 0.70
CA THR A 244 12.43 11.50 0.72
C THR A 244 13.07 11.69 -0.66
N GLU A 245 14.37 12.00 -0.68
CA GLU A 245 15.12 12.14 -1.93
C GLU A 245 15.20 10.81 -2.71
N ALA A 246 15.31 9.68 -2.00
CA ALA A 246 15.32 8.36 -2.60
C ALA A 246 14.00 8.08 -3.33
N GLY A 247 12.86 8.30 -2.66
CA GLY A 247 11.56 8.13 -3.27
C GLY A 247 11.35 9.00 -4.51
N ALA A 248 11.67 10.30 -4.43
CA ALA A 248 11.55 11.20 -5.57
C ALA A 248 12.36 10.69 -6.78
N LYS A 249 13.63 10.30 -6.56
CA LYS A 249 14.50 9.78 -7.63
C LYS A 249 14.00 8.46 -8.22
N ASP A 250 13.49 7.54 -7.39
CA ASP A 250 13.00 6.26 -7.86
C ASP A 250 11.76 6.40 -8.74
N PHE A 251 10.81 7.26 -8.35
CA PHE A 251 9.64 7.54 -9.17
C PHE A 251 10.02 8.26 -10.47
N GLU A 252 10.92 9.26 -10.44
CA GLU A 252 11.45 9.94 -11.62
C GLU A 252 12.17 8.97 -12.56
N LYS A 253 12.95 8.05 -12.02
CA LYS A 253 13.65 7.01 -12.80
C LYS A 253 12.68 6.10 -13.54
N MET A 254 11.48 5.81 -12.99
CA MET A 254 10.47 5.01 -13.70
C MET A 254 10.06 5.64 -15.03
N LEU A 255 10.07 6.97 -15.15
CA LEU A 255 9.78 7.67 -16.40
C LEU A 255 10.86 7.49 -17.47
N THR A 256 12.09 7.22 -17.06
CA THR A 256 13.22 7.01 -17.99
C THR A 256 13.30 5.58 -18.50
N GLU A 257 12.60 4.65 -17.86
CA GLU A 257 12.54 3.23 -18.27
C GLU A 257 11.60 3.03 -19.46
N ARG A 258 11.90 3.71 -20.58
CA ARG A 258 11.25 3.46 -21.86
C ARG A 258 11.73 2.13 -22.42
N GLY A 259 11.00 1.08 -22.17
CA GLY A 259 11.34 -0.19 -22.76
C GLY A 259 10.18 -1.16 -22.78
N ARG A 260 9.79 -1.61 -23.89
CA ARG A 260 8.68 -2.46 -24.29
C ARG A 260 7.34 -1.74 -24.28
N ARG A 261 6.66 -1.76 -25.43
CA ARG A 261 5.26 -1.34 -25.54
C ARG A 261 4.47 -2.07 -24.46
N GLY A 262 3.67 -1.30 -23.72
CA GLY A 262 2.86 -1.85 -22.66
C GLY A 262 1.83 -2.82 -23.26
N LEU A 263 1.48 -3.86 -22.50
CA LEU A 263 0.44 -4.84 -22.81
C LEU A 263 -0.88 -4.21 -23.31
N MET A 264 -1.09 -2.94 -23.00
CA MET A 264 -2.30 -2.20 -23.37
C MET A 264 -2.40 -1.85 -24.85
N VAL A 265 -1.26 -1.73 -25.55
CA VAL A 265 -1.20 -1.33 -26.97
C VAL A 265 -1.06 -2.53 -27.89
N ASP A 266 -0.38 -3.57 -27.42
CA ASP A 266 -0.25 -4.77 -28.21
C ASP A 266 -1.57 -5.54 -28.21
N PRO A 267 -2.21 -5.73 -29.38
CA PRO A 267 -3.40 -6.55 -29.46
C PRO A 267 -3.07 -7.97 -29.02
N THR A 268 -4.11 -8.74 -28.74
CA THR A 268 -3.97 -10.18 -28.52
C THR A 268 -3.35 -10.86 -29.75
N PRO A 269 -2.79 -12.06 -29.63
CA PRO A 269 -2.21 -12.77 -30.77
C PRO A 269 -3.16 -12.94 -31.98
N ASP A 270 -4.48 -12.91 -31.72
CA ASP A 270 -5.52 -12.97 -32.77
C ASP A 270 -5.94 -11.58 -33.28
N GLY A 271 -5.24 -10.53 -32.89
CA GLY A 271 -5.45 -9.15 -33.36
C GLY A 271 -6.59 -8.38 -32.69
N ARG A 272 -7.22 -8.91 -31.64
CA ARG A 272 -8.31 -8.23 -30.92
C ARG A 272 -7.77 -7.25 -29.89
N PRO A 273 -8.50 -6.15 -29.60
CA PRO A 273 -8.18 -5.28 -28.48
C PRO A 273 -8.24 -6.06 -27.15
N ARG A 274 -7.30 -5.76 -26.24
CA ARG A 274 -7.35 -6.35 -24.90
C ARG A 274 -8.53 -5.83 -24.10
N LYS A 275 -9.15 -6.71 -23.32
CA LYS A 275 -10.18 -6.33 -22.35
C LYS A 275 -9.56 -5.52 -21.21
N ARG A 276 -10.22 -4.46 -20.83
CA ARG A 276 -9.76 -3.46 -19.85
C ARG A 276 -10.41 -3.72 -18.50
N LEU A 277 -9.61 -4.01 -17.48
CA LEU A 277 -10.09 -4.28 -16.13
C LEU A 277 -9.71 -3.17 -15.15
N LEU A 278 -10.66 -2.76 -14.33
CA LEU A 278 -10.40 -1.97 -13.12
C LEU A 278 -10.22 -2.91 -11.93
N TRP A 279 -9.10 -2.78 -11.22
CA TRP A 279 -8.85 -3.53 -10.00
C TRP A 279 -9.22 -2.69 -8.77
N LEU A 280 -10.06 -3.25 -7.91
CA LEU A 280 -10.54 -2.59 -6.70
C LEU A 280 -9.97 -3.25 -5.44
N HIS A 281 -9.67 -2.42 -4.43
CA HIS A 281 -9.10 -2.81 -3.16
C HIS A 281 -7.66 -3.35 -3.30
N THR A 282 -7.22 -4.22 -2.36
CA THR A 282 -5.87 -4.80 -2.34
C THR A 282 -5.68 -5.88 -3.42
N VAL A 283 -4.47 -6.41 -3.50
CA VAL A 283 -4.14 -7.53 -4.41
C VAL A 283 -3.68 -8.75 -3.60
N PRO A 284 -3.81 -9.97 -4.14
CA PRO A 284 -3.10 -11.13 -3.60
C PRO A 284 -1.60 -10.97 -3.92
N HIS A 285 -0.80 -10.52 -2.94
CA HIS A 285 0.59 -10.12 -3.16
C HIS A 285 1.47 -11.21 -3.79
N HIS A 286 1.19 -12.46 -3.49
CA HIS A 286 2.03 -13.59 -3.84
C HIS A 286 1.44 -14.48 -4.94
N ASP A 287 0.24 -14.14 -5.42
CA ASP A 287 -0.43 -14.82 -6.52
C ASP A 287 -0.06 -14.16 -7.86
N ARG A 288 1.08 -14.63 -8.39
CA ARG A 288 1.54 -14.18 -9.71
C ARG A 288 0.68 -14.76 -10.84
N GLU A 289 0.24 -16.02 -10.68
CA GLU A 289 -0.45 -16.78 -11.70
C GLU A 289 -1.78 -16.13 -12.08
N LEU A 290 -2.48 -15.52 -11.14
CA LEU A 290 -3.72 -14.79 -11.38
C LEU A 290 -3.53 -13.61 -12.36
N PHE A 291 -2.45 -12.83 -12.20
CA PHE A 291 -2.16 -11.72 -13.10
C PHE A 291 -1.62 -12.20 -14.45
N ASP A 292 -0.77 -13.23 -14.45
CA ASP A 292 -0.28 -13.85 -15.68
C ASP A 292 -1.45 -14.45 -16.48
N LEU A 293 -2.46 -15.04 -15.82
CA LEU A 293 -3.69 -15.53 -16.46
C LEU A 293 -4.46 -14.41 -17.16
N ILE A 294 -4.71 -13.27 -16.46
CA ILE A 294 -5.42 -12.12 -17.03
C ILE A 294 -4.74 -11.68 -18.34
N GLU A 295 -3.41 -11.55 -18.32
CA GLU A 295 -2.63 -11.11 -19.47
C GLU A 295 -2.65 -12.14 -20.62
N ASN A 296 -2.50 -13.42 -20.30
CA ASN A 296 -2.51 -14.52 -21.27
C ASN A 296 -3.89 -14.74 -21.92
N ARG A 297 -4.98 -14.39 -21.21
CA ARG A 297 -6.37 -14.48 -21.73
C ARG A 297 -6.81 -13.21 -22.47
N GLY A 298 -5.89 -12.31 -22.81
CA GLY A 298 -6.18 -11.13 -23.61
C GLY A 298 -6.86 -10.00 -22.85
N ALA A 299 -6.70 -9.94 -21.53
CA ALA A 299 -7.13 -8.82 -20.70
C ALA A 299 -5.95 -8.08 -20.10
N ALA A 300 -6.19 -6.90 -19.52
CA ALA A 300 -5.19 -6.15 -18.77
C ALA A 300 -5.85 -5.34 -17.66
N VAL A 301 -5.26 -5.35 -16.47
CA VAL A 301 -5.62 -4.41 -15.41
C VAL A 301 -5.06 -3.04 -15.80
N VAL A 302 -5.96 -2.12 -16.16
CA VAL A 302 -5.59 -0.80 -16.67
C VAL A 302 -5.37 0.21 -15.56
N PHE A 303 -6.02 0.01 -14.43
CA PHE A 303 -5.93 0.87 -13.27
C PHE A 303 -6.29 0.13 -11.99
N GLU A 304 -5.70 0.54 -10.89
CA GLU A 304 -5.96 0.03 -9.54
C GLU A 304 -6.48 1.17 -8.67
N GLU A 305 -7.55 0.94 -7.93
CA GLU A 305 -8.13 1.92 -6.99
C GLU A 305 -7.07 2.52 -6.06
N MET A 306 -6.16 1.68 -5.56
CA MET A 306 -5.10 2.10 -4.64
C MET A 306 -4.00 2.94 -5.29
N SER A 307 -3.89 2.98 -6.62
CA SER A 307 -2.89 3.78 -7.33
C SER A 307 -3.22 5.27 -7.41
N GLN A 308 -4.45 5.66 -7.05
CA GLN A 308 -4.85 7.07 -6.95
C GLN A 308 -4.19 7.81 -5.77
N MET A 309 -3.65 7.07 -4.82
CA MET A 309 -2.96 7.70 -3.70
C MET A 309 -1.73 8.47 -4.18
N HIS A 310 -1.53 9.64 -3.60
CA HIS A 310 -0.38 10.51 -3.90
C HIS A 310 -0.27 11.00 -5.35
N LEU A 311 -1.38 11.11 -6.08
CA LEU A 311 -1.37 11.74 -7.41
C LEU A 311 -1.41 13.28 -7.33
N GLU A 312 -1.84 13.84 -6.21
CA GLU A 312 -2.00 15.28 -6.02
C GLU A 312 -0.75 15.90 -5.40
N THR A 313 -0.41 17.10 -5.87
CA THR A 313 0.62 17.93 -5.28
C THR A 313 0.06 18.79 -4.16
N VAL A 314 0.91 19.17 -3.21
CA VAL A 314 0.58 19.97 -2.02
C VAL A 314 1.43 21.25 -2.04
N ASP A 315 0.86 22.38 -1.62
CA ASP A 315 1.62 23.64 -1.51
C ASP A 315 2.71 23.50 -0.43
N PRO A 316 3.99 23.62 -0.79
CA PRO A 316 5.07 23.51 0.19
C PRO A 316 5.11 24.66 1.21
N ALA A 317 4.50 25.82 0.90
CA ALA A 317 4.47 26.97 1.81
C ALA A 317 3.41 26.81 2.92
N ASP A 318 2.27 26.17 2.61
CA ASP A 318 1.22 25.80 3.58
C ASP A 318 0.71 24.39 3.29
N PRO A 319 1.43 23.34 3.73
CA PRO A 319 1.17 21.98 3.30
C PRO A 319 -0.04 21.31 4.00
N PHE A 320 -0.41 21.76 5.18
CA PHE A 320 -1.40 21.04 6.00
C PHE A 320 -2.79 20.98 5.35
N PRO A 321 -3.34 22.06 4.76
CA PRO A 321 -4.62 21.97 4.06
C PRO A 321 -4.60 20.99 2.87
N GLY A 322 -3.51 20.97 2.11
CA GLY A 322 -3.34 20.03 1.00
C GLY A 322 -3.21 18.58 1.46
N LEU A 323 -2.45 18.32 2.54
CA LEU A 323 -2.35 16.99 3.15
C LEU A 323 -3.70 16.52 3.70
N ALA A 324 -4.46 17.41 4.34
CA ALA A 324 -5.80 17.14 4.85
C ALA A 324 -6.77 16.80 3.71
N LYS A 325 -6.76 17.60 2.63
CA LYS A 325 -7.58 17.35 1.43
C LYS A 325 -7.25 15.99 0.80
N ARG A 326 -5.96 15.63 0.72
CA ARG A 326 -5.55 14.30 0.23
C ARG A 326 -6.18 13.15 1.03
N LEU A 327 -6.39 13.30 2.35
CA LEU A 327 -7.10 12.31 3.15
C LEU A 327 -8.62 12.37 2.93
N THR A 328 -9.23 13.54 3.04
CA THR A 328 -10.70 13.69 2.95
C THR A 328 -11.25 13.30 1.58
N ASP A 329 -10.48 13.53 0.50
CA ASP A 329 -10.90 13.21 -0.87
C ASP A 329 -10.56 11.79 -1.29
N ASN A 330 -9.73 11.07 -0.52
CA ASN A 330 -9.35 9.72 -0.87
C ASN A 330 -10.56 8.80 -1.07
N VAL A 331 -10.54 8.02 -2.15
CA VAL A 331 -11.61 7.08 -2.51
C VAL A 331 -11.91 6.04 -1.43
N MET A 332 -10.91 5.69 -0.64
CA MET A 332 -11.06 4.73 0.47
C MET A 332 -11.70 5.35 1.72
N TRP A 333 -11.86 6.69 1.79
CA TRP A 333 -12.54 7.38 2.88
C TRP A 333 -14.01 7.57 2.55
N GLY A 334 -14.89 7.36 3.54
CA GLY A 334 -16.31 7.59 3.39
C GLY A 334 -17.15 6.33 3.39
N THR A 335 -18.40 6.48 2.99
CA THR A 335 -19.39 5.39 2.94
C THR A 335 -19.15 4.47 1.74
N SER A 336 -19.77 3.29 1.77
CA SER A 336 -19.81 2.39 0.62
C SER A 336 -20.49 3.01 -0.61
N ALA A 337 -21.48 3.89 -0.41
CA ALA A 337 -22.15 4.61 -1.49
C ALA A 337 -21.19 5.60 -2.18
N ARG A 338 -20.45 6.40 -1.40
CA ARG A 338 -19.41 7.29 -1.94
C ARG A 338 -18.35 6.51 -2.74
N ARG A 339 -17.85 5.41 -2.18
CA ARG A 339 -16.87 4.55 -2.85
C ARG A 339 -17.42 3.98 -4.17
N ALA A 340 -18.65 3.49 -4.16
CA ALA A 340 -19.31 2.97 -5.37
C ALA A 340 -19.39 4.06 -6.46
N ARG A 341 -19.84 5.26 -6.09
CA ARG A 341 -19.93 6.39 -7.01
C ARG A 341 -18.58 6.76 -7.62
N LEU A 342 -17.53 6.90 -6.79
CA LEU A 342 -16.21 7.31 -7.25
C LEU A 342 -15.55 6.23 -8.13
N THR A 343 -15.63 4.97 -7.72
CA THR A 343 -15.05 3.86 -8.51
C THR A 343 -15.80 3.62 -9.81
N LEU A 344 -17.12 3.80 -9.82
CA LEU A 344 -17.94 3.72 -11.05
C LEU A 344 -17.63 4.88 -12.01
N ALA A 345 -17.45 6.11 -11.49
CA ALA A 345 -17.05 7.25 -12.30
C ALA A 345 -15.69 7.00 -12.97
N LEU A 346 -14.71 6.48 -12.20
CA LEU A 346 -13.42 6.08 -12.71
C LEU A 346 -13.52 4.98 -13.78
N ALA A 347 -14.32 3.95 -13.56
CA ALA A 347 -14.56 2.88 -14.52
C ALA A 347 -15.11 3.39 -15.86
N LYS A 348 -16.07 4.31 -15.81
CA LYS A 348 -16.64 4.97 -17.00
C LYS A 348 -15.61 5.84 -17.72
N GLN A 349 -14.85 6.65 -16.97
CA GLN A 349 -13.78 7.50 -17.52
C GLN A 349 -12.72 6.66 -18.26
N LEU A 350 -12.33 5.53 -17.67
CA LEU A 350 -11.32 4.63 -18.22
C LEU A 350 -11.87 3.67 -19.27
N LYS A 351 -13.19 3.66 -19.50
CA LYS A 351 -13.89 2.77 -20.44
C LYS A 351 -13.49 1.31 -20.22
N VAL A 352 -13.65 0.82 -18.98
CA VAL A 352 -13.31 -0.55 -18.63
C VAL A 352 -14.40 -1.52 -19.10
N ASP A 353 -14.00 -2.73 -19.49
CA ASP A 353 -14.91 -3.82 -19.85
C ASP A 353 -15.43 -4.56 -18.63
N GLY A 354 -14.72 -4.49 -17.51
CA GLY A 354 -15.12 -5.14 -16.26
C GLY A 354 -14.33 -4.63 -15.05
N ALA A 355 -14.80 -4.97 -13.86
CA ALA A 355 -14.14 -4.65 -12.60
C ALA A 355 -13.91 -5.91 -11.76
N VAL A 356 -12.77 -5.97 -11.09
CA VAL A 356 -12.39 -7.05 -10.19
C VAL A 356 -12.14 -6.46 -8.81
N HIS A 357 -12.81 -6.96 -7.79
CA HIS A 357 -12.60 -6.62 -6.40
C HIS A 357 -11.97 -7.79 -5.67
N PHE A 358 -10.74 -7.63 -5.17
CA PHE A 358 -10.15 -8.63 -4.29
C PHE A 358 -10.65 -8.42 -2.86
N ASN A 359 -11.48 -9.34 -2.40
CA ASN A 359 -12.16 -9.29 -1.13
C ASN A 359 -11.30 -9.93 -0.04
N HIS A 360 -10.35 -9.15 0.50
CA HIS A 360 -9.44 -9.63 1.52
C HIS A 360 -10.18 -9.96 2.82
N TRP A 361 -10.12 -11.21 3.26
CA TRP A 361 -10.70 -11.64 4.52
C TRP A 361 -10.16 -10.81 5.70
N GLY A 362 -10.91 -10.50 6.66
CA GLY A 362 -10.50 -9.67 7.79
C GLY A 362 -10.41 -8.17 7.50
N CYS A 363 -10.54 -7.73 6.25
CA CYS A 363 -10.70 -6.31 5.93
C CYS A 363 -12.18 -5.93 5.92
N ARG A 364 -12.70 -5.43 7.04
CA ARG A 364 -14.12 -5.05 7.16
C ARG A 364 -14.52 -3.94 6.20
N HIS A 365 -13.63 -3.00 5.95
CA HIS A 365 -13.84 -1.91 5.00
C HIS A 365 -14.02 -2.44 3.57
N GLY A 366 -13.11 -3.29 3.11
CA GLY A 366 -13.18 -3.91 1.78
C GLY A 366 -14.41 -4.79 1.64
N VAL A 367 -14.57 -5.78 2.52
CA VAL A 367 -15.67 -6.77 2.50
C VAL A 367 -17.04 -6.09 2.60
N GLY A 368 -17.21 -5.14 3.53
CA GLY A 368 -18.47 -4.47 3.78
C GLY A 368 -18.98 -3.62 2.62
N SER A 369 -18.08 -3.12 1.77
CA SER A 369 -18.46 -2.27 0.62
C SER A 369 -18.84 -3.06 -0.64
N VAL A 370 -18.46 -4.34 -0.75
CA VAL A 370 -18.64 -5.15 -1.96
C VAL A 370 -20.08 -5.19 -2.47
N PRO A 371 -21.12 -5.42 -1.64
CA PRO A 371 -22.50 -5.48 -2.14
C PRO A 371 -22.96 -4.19 -2.81
N VAL A 372 -22.61 -3.04 -2.21
CA VAL A 372 -23.02 -1.72 -2.72
C VAL A 372 -22.26 -1.37 -4.00
N VAL A 373 -20.94 -1.59 -4.02
CA VAL A 373 -20.10 -1.36 -5.21
C VAL A 373 -20.54 -2.26 -6.36
N ARG A 374 -20.75 -3.56 -6.09
CA ARG A 374 -21.23 -4.51 -7.10
C ARG A 374 -22.55 -4.07 -7.72
N ALA A 375 -23.54 -3.70 -6.89
CA ALA A 375 -24.83 -3.26 -7.38
C ALA A 375 -24.70 -2.08 -8.34
N ALA A 376 -23.92 -1.05 -7.97
CA ALA A 376 -23.71 0.13 -8.81
C ALA A 376 -23.05 -0.21 -10.17
N PHE A 377 -22.08 -1.14 -10.20
CA PHE A 377 -21.44 -1.58 -11.43
C PHE A 377 -22.40 -2.37 -12.31
N MET A 378 -23.18 -3.29 -11.74
CA MET A 378 -24.14 -4.11 -12.47
C MET A 378 -25.27 -3.26 -13.03
N GLU A 379 -25.81 -2.29 -12.28
CA GLU A 379 -26.80 -1.33 -12.78
C GLU A 379 -26.29 -0.50 -13.94
N ALA A 380 -24.98 -0.20 -13.95
CA ALA A 380 -24.31 0.49 -15.05
C ALA A 380 -23.96 -0.43 -16.24
N GLY A 381 -24.28 -1.73 -16.19
CA GLY A 381 -23.96 -2.70 -17.23
C GLY A 381 -22.47 -3.07 -17.30
N ILE A 382 -21.71 -2.83 -16.24
CA ILE A 382 -20.28 -3.19 -16.16
C ILE A 382 -20.16 -4.49 -15.36
N PRO A 383 -19.69 -5.60 -15.95
CA PRO A 383 -19.44 -6.87 -15.26
C PRO A 383 -18.53 -6.68 -14.04
N PHE A 384 -18.87 -7.37 -12.93
CA PHE A 384 -18.16 -7.23 -11.66
C PHE A 384 -17.86 -8.60 -11.05
N LEU A 385 -16.58 -8.87 -10.81
CA LEU A 385 -16.08 -10.07 -10.12
C LEU A 385 -15.59 -9.70 -8.72
N ALA A 386 -16.08 -10.38 -7.67
CA ALA A 386 -15.46 -10.35 -6.35
C ALA A 386 -14.75 -11.68 -6.09
N ILE A 387 -13.46 -11.60 -5.80
CA ILE A 387 -12.62 -12.75 -5.46
C ILE A 387 -12.33 -12.70 -3.96
N ASP A 388 -12.77 -13.72 -3.22
CA ASP A 388 -12.49 -13.84 -1.80
C ASP A 388 -11.12 -14.47 -1.57
N GLY A 389 -10.32 -13.91 -0.64
CA GLY A 389 -9.04 -14.49 -0.31
C GLY A 389 -8.27 -13.76 0.78
N ASP A 390 -7.11 -14.28 1.09
CA ASP A 390 -6.14 -13.62 1.97
C ASP A 390 -5.02 -13.01 1.11
N ALA A 391 -4.82 -11.71 1.23
CA ALA A 391 -3.83 -10.97 0.43
C ALA A 391 -2.37 -11.45 0.66
N LEU A 392 -2.09 -12.06 1.81
CA LEU A 392 -0.77 -12.57 2.17
C LEU A 392 -0.61 -14.08 1.93
N ALA A 393 -1.69 -14.81 1.62
CA ALA A 393 -1.62 -16.23 1.32
C ALA A 393 -0.86 -16.48 0.00
N ARG A 394 -0.32 -17.68 -0.14
CA ARG A 394 0.37 -18.12 -1.36
C ARG A 394 -0.07 -19.53 -1.74
N GLY A 395 -0.63 -19.65 -2.94
CA GLY A 395 -1.08 -20.93 -3.46
C GLY A 395 -2.24 -21.54 -2.66
N GLY A 396 -2.48 -22.84 -2.85
CA GLY A 396 -3.52 -23.60 -2.18
C GLY A 396 -4.91 -23.45 -2.82
N PRO A 397 -5.94 -24.11 -2.24
CA PRO A 397 -7.27 -24.21 -2.84
C PRO A 397 -7.92 -22.84 -3.13
N GLN A 398 -7.59 -21.82 -2.34
CA GLN A 398 -8.14 -20.48 -2.56
C GLN A 398 -7.56 -19.81 -3.81
N ALA A 399 -6.26 -19.97 -4.07
CA ALA A 399 -5.63 -19.44 -5.28
C ALA A 399 -6.19 -20.14 -6.53
N GLU A 400 -6.36 -21.47 -6.49
CA GLU A 400 -6.98 -22.25 -7.56
C GLU A 400 -8.41 -21.77 -7.85
N LYS A 401 -9.21 -21.54 -6.80
CA LYS A 401 -10.56 -21.00 -6.94
C LYS A 401 -10.56 -19.60 -7.56
N SER A 402 -9.62 -18.74 -7.16
CA SER A 402 -9.46 -17.39 -7.72
C SER A 402 -9.15 -17.44 -9.22
N ILE A 403 -8.30 -18.37 -9.65
CA ILE A 403 -7.97 -18.59 -11.05
C ILE A 403 -9.22 -19.03 -11.83
N GLN A 404 -9.97 -20.03 -11.34
CA GLN A 404 -11.19 -20.52 -12.00
C GLN A 404 -12.27 -19.42 -12.12
N GLN A 405 -12.47 -18.63 -11.06
CA GLN A 405 -13.39 -17.50 -11.07
C GLN A 405 -12.98 -16.43 -12.08
N MET A 406 -11.69 -16.15 -12.20
CA MET A 406 -11.15 -15.19 -13.17
C MET A 406 -11.30 -15.72 -14.60
N GLU A 407 -11.03 -16.99 -14.85
CA GLU A 407 -11.23 -17.59 -16.18
C GLU A 407 -12.67 -17.44 -16.64
N SER A 408 -13.64 -17.87 -15.80
CA SER A 408 -15.07 -17.72 -16.11
C SER A 408 -15.50 -16.26 -16.31
N PHE A 409 -14.90 -15.34 -15.55
CA PHE A 409 -15.19 -13.91 -15.69
C PHE A 409 -14.66 -13.37 -17.04
N LEU A 410 -13.47 -13.76 -17.45
CA LEU A 410 -12.88 -13.31 -18.72
C LEU A 410 -13.63 -13.86 -19.94
N GLU A 411 -14.31 -15.00 -19.82
CA GLU A 411 -15.13 -15.59 -20.90
C GLU A 411 -16.40 -14.79 -21.17
N ILE A 412 -16.94 -14.07 -20.19
CA ILE A 412 -18.17 -13.28 -20.35
C ILE A 412 -17.92 -11.82 -20.76
N LEU A 413 -16.65 -11.37 -20.79
CA LEU A 413 -16.26 -10.04 -21.25
C LEU A 413 -16.06 -10.03 -22.78
#